data_97cb5dbacfb5528d6f8f23c435ba8adf
#
_entry.id   97cb5dbacfb5528d6f8f23c435ba8adf
#
_cell.length_a   1.000
_cell.length_b   1.000
_cell.length_c   1.000
_cell.angle_alpha   90.00
_cell.angle_beta   90.00
_cell.angle_gamma   90.00
#
_symmetry.space_group_name_H-M   'P 1'
#
loop_
_entity.id
_entity.type
_entity.pdbx_description
1 polymer ?
#
loop_
_entity_poly.entity_id
_entity_poly.type
_entity_poly.pdbx_seq_one_letter_code
_entity_poly.pdbx_strand_id
1 'polypeptide(L)' 'MEKIFTMLRSFNDSSGKTKFCITCGNKATQEALFTVGDGVIVIEKYCDTCAEKQVK' A
#
# COMPACT_ATOMS: atom_id res chain seq x y z
N MET A 1 -17.37 6.90 3.47
CA MET A 1 -16.95 5.60 3.98
C MET A 1 -15.51 5.67 4.44
N GLU A 2 -15.22 5.21 5.63
CA GLU A 2 -13.88 5.33 6.18
C GLU A 2 -12.99 4.18 5.75
N LYS A 3 -11.75 4.52 5.50
CA LYS A 3 -10.73 3.54 5.18
C LYS A 3 -9.84 3.40 6.41
N ILE A 4 -9.85 2.23 7.02
CA ILE A 4 -9.13 2.00 8.26
C ILE A 4 -7.86 1.21 7.97
N PHE A 5 -6.73 1.79 8.33
CA PHE A 5 -5.44 1.13 8.13
C PHE A 5 -5.37 -0.15 8.95
N THR A 6 -5.04 -1.25 8.32
CA THR A 6 -4.97 -2.56 8.96
C THR A 6 -3.54 -3.00 9.18
N MET A 7 -2.74 -3.00 8.12
CA MET A 7 -1.35 -3.42 8.25
C MET A 7 -0.52 -2.92 7.08
N LEU A 8 0.76 -2.86 7.30
CA LEU A 8 1.73 -2.49 6.28
C LEU A 8 2.73 -3.64 6.16
N ARG A 9 3.05 -4.02 4.93
CA ARG A 9 4.00 -5.11 4.74
C ARG A 9 4.80 -4.87 3.48
N SER A 10 6.02 -5.46 3.47
CA SER A 10 6.84 -5.44 2.28
C SER A 10 6.30 -6.46 1.28
N PHE A 11 6.52 -6.21 0.02
CA PHE A 11 6.17 -7.21 -0.98
C PHE A 11 7.29 -7.33 -2.00
N ASN A 12 7.38 -8.50 -2.60
CA ASN A 12 8.34 -8.76 -3.66
C ASN A 12 7.60 -8.79 -4.98
N ASP A 13 8.19 -8.15 -5.97
CA ASP A 13 7.64 -8.16 -7.31
C ASP A 13 8.21 -9.37 -8.06
N SER A 14 7.92 -10.55 -7.55
CA SER A 14 8.47 -11.77 -8.12
C SER A 14 7.79 -12.19 -9.41
N SER A 15 6.68 -11.56 -9.74
CA SER A 15 5.96 -11.87 -10.95
C SER A 15 6.52 -11.13 -12.17
N GLY A 16 7.52 -10.30 -11.96
CA GLY A 16 8.13 -9.54 -13.05
C GLY A 16 7.40 -8.26 -13.39
N LYS A 17 6.38 -7.92 -12.64
CA LYS A 17 5.63 -6.69 -12.86
C LYS A 17 6.00 -5.68 -11.79
N THR A 18 6.47 -4.52 -12.20
CA THR A 18 6.83 -3.47 -11.28
C THR A 18 5.60 -2.70 -10.85
N LYS A 19 5.45 -2.52 -9.56
CA LYS A 19 4.37 -1.71 -9.01
C LYS A 19 4.94 -0.35 -8.61
N PHE A 20 4.12 0.66 -8.69
CA PHE A 20 4.55 2.02 -8.41
C PHE A 20 3.73 2.61 -7.29
N CYS A 21 4.38 3.50 -6.52
CA CYS A 21 3.71 4.23 -5.45
C CYS A 21 2.56 5.06 -6.03
N ILE A 22 1.40 4.96 -5.40
CA ILE A 22 0.23 5.69 -5.89
C ILE A 22 0.31 7.18 -5.60
N THR A 23 1.26 7.58 -4.76
CA THR A 23 1.39 8.97 -4.36
C THR A 23 2.45 9.71 -5.15
N CYS A 24 3.64 9.15 -5.26
CA CYS A 24 4.77 9.87 -5.87
C CYS A 24 5.25 9.23 -7.18
N GLY A 25 4.78 8.04 -7.50
CA GLY A 25 5.16 7.38 -8.75
C GLY A 25 6.50 6.67 -8.72
N ASN A 26 7.18 6.67 -7.60
CA ASN A 26 8.41 5.91 -7.47
C ASN A 26 8.10 4.43 -7.33
N LYS A 27 9.12 3.59 -7.51
CA LYS A 27 8.92 2.16 -7.38
C LYS A 27 8.42 1.83 -5.99
N ALA A 28 7.31 1.10 -5.92
CA ALA A 28 6.71 0.74 -4.64
C ALA A 28 7.46 -0.42 -4.01
N THR A 29 7.64 -0.36 -2.70
CA THR A 29 8.29 -1.43 -1.94
C THR A 29 7.42 -1.93 -0.81
N GLN A 30 6.33 -1.23 -0.51
CA GLN A 30 5.43 -1.58 0.59
C GLN A 30 4.01 -1.63 0.09
N GLU A 31 3.20 -2.43 0.76
CA GLU A 31 1.77 -2.41 0.50
C GLU A 31 1.03 -2.18 1.80
N ALA A 32 0.06 -1.30 1.76
CA ALA A 32 -0.76 -0.97 2.92
C ALA A 32 -2.15 -1.55 2.71
N LEU A 33 -2.64 -2.25 3.72
CA LEU A 33 -3.95 -2.87 3.66
C LEU A 33 -4.91 -2.06 4.51
N PHE A 34 -6.07 -1.76 3.94
CA PHE A 34 -7.10 -0.98 4.60
C PHE A 34 -8.41 -1.74 4.57
N THR A 35 -9.16 -1.63 5.64
CA THR A 35 -10.52 -2.20 5.70
C THR A 35 -11.52 -1.08 5.43
N VAL A 36 -12.43 -1.33 4.49
CA VAL A 36 -13.44 -0.34 4.11
C VAL A 36 -14.83 -0.93 4.27
N GLY A 37 -15.23 -1.21 5.47
CA GLY A 37 -16.56 -1.72 5.73
C GLY A 37 -16.84 -3.09 5.09
N ASP A 38 -17.80 -3.79 5.59
CA ASP A 38 -18.30 -5.05 5.01
C ASP A 38 -17.23 -6.09 4.74
N GLY A 39 -16.07 -5.98 5.38
CA GLY A 39 -15.01 -6.95 5.20
C GLY A 39 -14.22 -6.81 3.91
N VAL A 40 -14.44 -5.74 3.18
CA VAL A 40 -13.68 -5.48 1.97
C VAL A 40 -12.33 -4.91 2.33
N ILE A 41 -11.27 -5.40 1.69
CA ILE A 41 -9.91 -4.94 1.95
C ILE A 41 -9.36 -4.28 0.70
N VAL A 42 -8.84 -3.07 0.87
CA VAL A 42 -8.20 -2.32 -0.20
C VAL A 42 -6.69 -2.37 0.03
N ILE A 43 -5.94 -2.65 -1.03
CA ILE A 43 -4.49 -2.71 -0.96
C ILE A 43 -3.91 -1.58 -1.79
N GLU A 44 -3.09 -0.74 -1.15
CA GLU A 44 -2.43 0.37 -1.83
C GLU A 44 -0.93 0.19 -1.77
N LYS A 45 -0.26 0.55 -2.86
CA LYS A 45 1.19 0.39 -2.97
C LYS A 45 1.88 1.70 -2.69
N TYR A 46 2.93 1.65 -1.89
CA TYR A 46 3.70 2.84 -1.52
C TYR A 46 5.19 2.55 -1.60
N CYS A 47 5.98 3.58 -1.88
CA CYS A 47 7.42 3.50 -1.70
C CYS A 47 7.72 3.67 -0.21
N ASP A 48 8.97 3.41 0.19
CA ASP A 48 9.35 3.48 1.60
C ASP A 48 8.99 4.83 2.22
N THR A 49 9.30 5.90 1.52
CA THR A 49 9.08 7.25 2.04
C THR A 49 7.60 7.55 2.20
N CYS A 50 6.81 7.22 1.19
CA CYS A 50 5.38 7.49 1.25
C CYS A 50 4.67 6.58 2.25
N ALA A 51 5.15 5.35 2.40
CA ALA A 51 4.57 4.46 3.39
C ALA A 51 4.71 5.05 4.79
N GLU A 52 5.87 5.64 5.08
CA GLU A 52 6.06 6.29 6.36
C GLU A 52 5.10 7.46 6.56
N LYS A 53 4.90 8.24 5.50
CA LYS A 53 4.10 9.45 5.62
C LYS A 53 2.61 9.18 5.63
N GLN A 54 2.17 8.20 4.84
CA GLN A 54 0.74 8.01 4.60
C GLN A 54 0.06 7.12 5.63
N VAL A 55 0.80 6.24 6.27
CA VAL A 55 0.20 5.27 7.16
C VAL A 55 0.59 5.42 8.61
N LYS A 56 1.23 6.51 8.95
CA LYS A 56 1.56 6.79 10.35
C LYS A 56 0.49 7.59 11.02
#